data_12fc5a409609ba2197a84e9c625f9473
#
_entry.id   12fc5a409609ba2197a84e9c625f9473
#
_cell.length_a   1.000
_cell.length_b   1.000
_cell.length_c   1.000
_cell.angle_alpha   90.00
_cell.angle_beta   90.00
_cell.angle_gamma   90.00
#
_symmetry.space_group_name_H-M   'P 1'
#
loop_
_entity.id
_entity.type
_entity.pdbx_description
1 polymer ?
#
loop_
_entity_poly.entity_id
_entity_poly.type
_entity_poly.pdbx_seq_one_letter_code
_entity_poly.pdbx_strand_id
1 'polypeptide(L)'
;MRRLLPLLILAVGIVALYVDLPGSRFIVLSTVDGGLNQKLETKLGLDLQGGFEIKYGAVTPAGASDPTSAQMETIRSIMENRVNSTGVSEPIVETVGSNEILVQVPGASDPTAIEKLVGQTGQLDFVLLPPAQYGDATGTATCPTQTSGCISPQSIIGAQIDPALPAQFTGKQLDPGGISAAVDSANPGNWLVNFAFSGSAGSDFATWTAAHVNDFFAIVLDGKVQSAPYIKGAITGGSGQITGTFTSAEAKSLATILSYGALPYPVAEESSQEIPASLGQTFLNQTLFAGAIGIGLVLLFMLVYYRLPGLVASMALVYYGIAVYAIFRVIPVFLFEKRGESFN
;
A
#
# COMPACT_ATOMS: atom_id res chain seq x y z
N MET A 1 38.88 21.82 29.82
CA MET A 1 37.76 20.87 29.65
C MET A 1 36.64 21.02 30.69
N ARG A 2 36.89 21.22 31.99
CA ARG A 2 35.83 21.33 33.02
C ARG A 2 34.85 22.51 32.84
N ARG A 3 35.21 23.62 32.19
CA ARG A 3 34.34 24.80 31.97
C ARG A 3 33.48 24.70 30.71
N LEU A 4 33.78 23.76 29.79
CA LEU A 4 33.02 23.57 28.57
C LEU A 4 31.83 22.59 28.76
N LEU A 5 31.87 21.72 29.77
CA LEU A 5 30.83 20.73 30.06
C LEU A 5 29.46 21.36 30.32
N PRO A 6 29.31 22.39 31.19
CA PRO A 6 27.98 22.99 31.40
C PRO A 6 27.46 23.73 30.18
N LEU A 7 28.31 24.30 29.32
CA LEU A 7 27.91 24.91 28.06
C LEU A 7 27.42 23.86 27.07
N LEU A 8 28.07 22.71 27.01
CA LEU A 8 27.65 21.60 26.16
C LEU A 8 26.30 21.02 26.60
N ILE A 9 26.08 20.84 27.92
CA ILE A 9 24.81 20.39 28.48
C ILE A 9 23.69 21.39 28.12
N LEU A 10 23.94 22.68 28.26
CA LEU A 10 22.99 23.72 27.94
C LEU A 10 22.68 23.75 26.43
N ALA A 11 23.68 23.59 25.58
CA ALA A 11 23.50 23.53 24.14
C ALA A 11 22.64 22.30 23.71
N VAL A 12 22.92 21.12 24.28
CA VAL A 12 22.10 19.92 24.04
C VAL A 12 20.66 20.13 24.51
N GLY A 13 20.45 20.77 25.65
CA GLY A 13 19.11 21.09 26.15
C GLY A 13 18.35 22.05 25.25
N ILE A 14 18.99 23.06 24.69
CA ILE A 14 18.38 24.01 23.75
C ILE A 14 18.00 23.30 22.45
N VAL A 15 18.87 22.43 21.92
CA VAL A 15 18.59 21.61 20.73
C VAL A 15 17.42 20.65 20.98
N ALA A 16 17.42 19.97 22.13
CA ALA A 16 16.33 19.08 22.51
C ALA A 16 14.98 19.83 22.60
N LEU A 17 14.99 20.98 23.29
CA LEU A 17 13.79 21.82 23.40
C LEU A 17 13.30 22.32 22.03
N TYR A 18 14.22 22.66 21.11
CA TYR A 18 13.85 23.04 19.75
C TYR A 18 13.19 21.88 19.00
N VAL A 19 13.77 20.68 19.11
CA VAL A 19 13.22 19.45 18.50
C VAL A 19 11.82 19.13 19.04
N ASP A 20 11.55 19.41 20.31
CA ASP A 20 10.29 19.10 20.98
C ASP A 20 9.16 20.09 20.66
N LEU A 21 9.46 21.27 20.07
CA LEU A 21 8.46 22.23 19.68
C LEU A 21 7.55 21.67 18.58
N PRO A 22 6.21 21.87 18.66
CA PRO A 22 5.28 21.47 17.61
C PRO A 22 5.62 22.23 16.30
N GLY A 23 5.77 21.49 15.21
CA GLY A 23 6.13 22.06 13.89
C GLY A 23 7.63 22.25 13.67
N SER A 24 8.50 21.79 14.59
CA SER A 24 9.95 21.78 14.38
C SER A 24 10.32 20.92 13.16
N ARG A 25 11.22 21.46 12.32
CA ARG A 25 11.74 20.75 11.15
C ARG A 25 13.22 20.44 11.42
N PHE A 26 13.58 19.20 11.30
CA PHE A 26 15.01 18.82 11.37
C PHE A 26 15.59 18.89 9.95
N ILE A 27 16.51 19.80 9.73
CA ILE A 27 17.27 19.87 8.49
C ILE A 27 18.40 18.85 8.63
N VAL A 28 18.22 17.66 8.07
CA VAL A 28 19.32 16.72 7.87
C VAL A 28 20.19 17.33 6.77
N LEU A 29 21.39 17.79 7.12
CA LEU A 29 22.43 18.13 6.16
C LEU A 29 22.94 16.80 5.56
N SER A 30 22.17 16.25 4.59
CA SER A 30 22.67 15.22 3.70
C SER A 30 23.55 15.88 2.66
N THR A 31 24.80 15.43 2.56
CA THR A 31 25.77 15.87 1.54
C THR A 31 25.48 15.30 0.15
N VAL A 32 24.34 14.66 -0.04
CA VAL A 32 23.89 14.09 -1.32
C VAL A 32 22.50 14.65 -1.64
N ASP A 33 22.42 15.41 -2.70
CA ASP A 33 21.24 15.98 -3.38
C ASP A 33 19.88 15.98 -2.65
N GLY A 34 19.48 17.17 -2.17
CA GLY A 34 18.13 17.47 -1.71
C GLY A 34 17.95 17.27 -0.20
N GLY A 35 18.25 18.30 0.60
CA GLY A 35 17.99 18.29 2.04
C GLY A 35 16.52 18.00 2.34
N LEU A 36 16.23 16.85 2.95
CA LEU A 36 14.90 16.41 3.36
C LEU A 36 14.41 17.30 4.50
N ASN A 37 13.44 18.14 4.20
CA ASN A 37 12.76 19.03 5.14
C ASN A 37 11.62 18.22 5.81
N GLN A 38 11.98 17.25 6.67
CA GLN A 38 10.99 16.38 7.30
C GLN A 38 10.38 17.06 8.52
N LYS A 39 9.03 17.04 8.58
CA LYS A 39 8.31 17.38 9.80
C LYS A 39 8.50 16.26 10.82
N LEU A 40 9.00 16.64 12.01
CA LEU A 40 9.09 15.75 13.15
C LEU A 40 7.71 15.62 13.79
N GLU A 41 6.89 14.69 13.29
CA GLU A 41 5.59 14.38 13.88
C GLU A 41 5.71 13.10 14.71
N THR A 42 5.13 13.11 15.91
CA THR A 42 5.05 11.91 16.74
C THR A 42 3.98 11.01 16.16
N LYS A 43 4.36 9.86 15.64
CA LYS A 43 3.41 8.88 15.10
C LYS A 43 2.81 8.07 16.25
N LEU A 44 1.50 8.00 16.27
CA LEU A 44 0.73 7.26 17.28
C LEU A 44 0.24 5.96 16.66
N GLY A 45 0.29 4.87 17.43
CA GLY A 45 -0.26 3.58 17.01
C GLY A 45 -1.79 3.60 16.92
N LEU A 46 -2.35 2.50 16.39
CA LEU A 46 -3.78 2.31 16.17
C LEU A 46 -4.63 2.59 17.42
N ASP A 47 -4.17 2.16 18.59
CA ASP A 47 -4.86 2.35 19.87
C ASP A 47 -5.06 3.82 20.28
N LEU A 48 -4.17 4.71 19.80
CA LEU A 48 -4.17 6.13 20.17
C LEU A 48 -4.71 7.03 19.06
N GLN A 49 -4.51 6.65 17.81
CA GLN A 49 -4.93 7.45 16.64
C GLN A 49 -6.29 7.00 16.11
N GLY A 50 -6.70 5.77 16.44
CA GLY A 50 -7.81 5.09 15.78
C GLY A 50 -7.44 4.60 14.39
N GLY A 51 -8.36 3.94 13.72
CA GLY A 51 -8.15 3.37 12.38
C GLY A 51 -8.85 2.03 12.24
N PHE A 52 -8.29 1.13 11.42
CA PHE A 52 -8.87 -0.17 11.14
C PHE A 52 -7.89 -1.29 11.40
N GLU A 53 -8.42 -2.39 11.89
CA GLU A 53 -7.76 -3.67 12.00
C GLU A 53 -8.52 -4.69 11.17
N ILE A 54 -7.89 -5.29 10.18
CA ILE A 54 -8.48 -6.27 9.28
C ILE A 54 -7.66 -7.54 9.34
N LYS A 55 -8.33 -8.67 9.53
CA LYS A 55 -7.73 -10.00 9.56
C LYS A 55 -8.12 -10.74 8.30
N TYR A 56 -7.14 -11.25 7.58
CA TYR A 56 -7.30 -12.05 6.38
C TYR A 56 -6.81 -13.47 6.62
N GLY A 57 -7.61 -14.45 6.19
CA GLY A 57 -7.19 -15.85 6.11
C GLY A 57 -6.80 -16.21 4.67
N ALA A 58 -5.71 -16.92 4.49
CA ALA A 58 -5.36 -17.47 3.18
C ALA A 58 -6.29 -18.64 2.85
N VAL A 59 -6.90 -18.58 1.66
CA VAL A 59 -7.83 -19.62 1.19
C VAL A 59 -7.06 -20.62 0.34
N THR A 60 -7.02 -21.86 0.78
CA THR A 60 -6.38 -22.95 0.02
C THR A 60 -7.33 -23.41 -1.08
N PRO A 61 -6.97 -23.26 -2.39
CA PRO A 61 -7.78 -23.77 -3.49
C PRO A 61 -7.91 -25.29 -3.43
N ALA A 62 -9.02 -25.81 -3.95
CA ALA A 62 -9.29 -27.25 -3.95
C ALA A 62 -8.16 -28.01 -4.65
N GLY A 63 -7.55 -28.98 -3.94
CA GLY A 63 -6.44 -29.79 -4.43
C GLY A 63 -5.03 -29.19 -4.28
N ALA A 64 -4.92 -27.96 -3.73
CA ALA A 64 -3.65 -27.36 -3.36
C ALA A 64 -3.26 -27.72 -1.91
N SER A 65 -1.98 -27.58 -1.58
CA SER A 65 -1.49 -27.64 -0.20
C SER A 65 -1.67 -26.29 0.48
N ASP A 66 -1.71 -26.27 1.81
CA ASP A 66 -1.74 -25.03 2.58
C ASP A 66 -0.49 -24.18 2.29
N PRO A 67 -0.61 -22.84 2.44
CA PRO A 67 0.50 -21.95 2.16
C PRO A 67 1.67 -22.19 3.10
N THR A 68 2.85 -22.21 2.54
CA THR A 68 4.10 -22.27 3.31
C THR A 68 4.40 -20.92 3.98
N SER A 69 5.25 -20.92 5.02
CA SER A 69 5.67 -19.66 5.68
C SER A 69 6.30 -18.66 4.70
N ALA A 70 7.03 -19.14 3.67
CA ALA A 70 7.61 -18.28 2.65
C ALA A 70 6.54 -17.63 1.75
N GLN A 71 5.46 -18.37 1.43
CA GLN A 71 4.34 -17.85 0.67
C GLN A 71 3.52 -16.85 1.50
N MET A 72 3.31 -17.12 2.79
CA MET A 72 2.66 -16.17 3.70
C MET A 72 3.47 -14.87 3.83
N GLU A 73 4.79 -14.95 3.91
CA GLU A 73 5.67 -13.77 3.92
C GLU A 73 5.58 -12.99 2.61
N THR A 74 5.45 -13.69 1.47
CA THR A 74 5.21 -13.04 0.17
C THR A 74 3.87 -12.30 0.16
N ILE A 75 2.79 -12.94 0.66
CA ILE A 75 1.46 -12.31 0.78
C ILE A 75 1.56 -11.06 1.67
N ARG A 76 2.19 -11.19 2.85
CA ARG A 76 2.41 -10.07 3.79
C ARG A 76 3.10 -8.90 3.09
N SER A 77 4.22 -9.17 2.40
CA SER A 77 5.00 -8.13 1.72
C SER A 77 4.22 -7.43 0.62
N ILE A 78 3.44 -8.17 -0.19
CA ILE A 78 2.59 -7.60 -1.23
C ILE A 78 1.49 -6.73 -0.60
N MET A 79 0.83 -7.21 0.46
CA MET A 79 -0.20 -6.46 1.17
C MET A 79 0.37 -5.17 1.79
N GLU A 80 1.53 -5.25 2.44
CA GLU A 80 2.22 -4.10 3.02
C GLU A 80 2.52 -3.03 1.94
N ASN A 81 3.07 -3.44 0.79
CA ASN A 81 3.36 -2.53 -0.31
C ASN A 81 2.08 -1.88 -0.88
N ARG A 82 1.00 -2.65 -1.02
CA ARG A 82 -0.30 -2.13 -1.49
C ARG A 82 -0.87 -1.09 -0.52
N VAL A 83 -0.83 -1.36 0.79
CA VAL A 83 -1.30 -0.39 1.81
C VAL A 83 -0.40 0.84 1.83
N ASN A 84 0.91 0.69 1.80
CA ASN A 84 1.86 1.81 1.76
C ASN A 84 1.63 2.74 0.56
N SER A 85 1.23 2.19 -0.58
CA SER A 85 0.94 2.98 -1.80
C SER A 85 -0.26 3.91 -1.66
N THR A 86 -1.13 3.70 -0.66
CA THR A 86 -2.26 4.60 -0.37
C THR A 86 -1.85 5.88 0.34
N GLY A 87 -0.60 5.96 0.81
CA GLY A 87 -0.08 7.11 1.56
C GLY A 87 -0.54 7.17 3.02
N VAL A 88 -1.13 6.08 3.54
CA VAL A 88 -1.46 6.00 4.98
C VAL A 88 -0.20 5.91 5.82
N SER A 89 -0.25 6.50 7.01
CA SER A 89 0.91 6.54 7.91
C SER A 89 1.11 5.18 8.58
N GLU A 90 2.25 4.53 8.29
CA GLU A 90 2.78 3.36 8.99
C GLU A 90 1.77 2.23 9.25
N PRO A 91 1.26 1.59 8.20
CA PRO A 91 0.46 0.39 8.38
C PRO A 91 1.32 -0.72 8.96
N ILE A 92 0.72 -1.54 9.81
CA ILE A 92 1.37 -2.75 10.35
C ILE A 92 0.74 -3.94 9.65
N VAL A 93 1.57 -4.76 9.00
CA VAL A 93 1.13 -5.99 8.34
C VAL A 93 1.96 -7.14 8.87
N GLU A 94 1.31 -8.05 9.58
CA GLU A 94 1.95 -9.17 10.27
C GLU A 94 1.28 -10.50 9.94
N THR A 95 2.08 -11.56 9.90
CA THR A 95 1.55 -12.92 9.81
C THR A 95 1.12 -13.39 11.20
N VAL A 96 -0.07 -13.95 11.31
CA VAL A 96 -0.64 -14.49 12.55
C VAL A 96 -0.88 -15.99 12.38
N GLY A 97 -0.30 -16.79 13.25
CA GLY A 97 -0.39 -18.25 13.11
C GLY A 97 0.27 -18.77 11.82
N SER A 98 -0.38 -19.71 11.14
CA SER A 98 0.17 -20.38 9.94
C SER A 98 -0.41 -19.84 8.62
N ASN A 99 -1.60 -19.26 8.62
CA ASN A 99 -2.34 -18.92 7.40
C ASN A 99 -3.14 -17.60 7.48
N GLU A 100 -2.90 -16.80 8.51
CA GLU A 100 -3.58 -15.53 8.72
C GLU A 100 -2.64 -14.34 8.58
N ILE A 101 -3.18 -13.20 8.16
CA ILE A 101 -2.47 -11.92 8.08
C ILE A 101 -3.33 -10.86 8.74
N LEU A 102 -2.72 -10.12 9.66
CA LEU A 102 -3.30 -8.97 10.33
C LEU A 102 -2.81 -7.69 9.65
N VAL A 103 -3.74 -6.84 9.26
CA VAL A 103 -3.46 -5.54 8.63
C VAL A 103 -4.03 -4.46 9.55
N GLN A 104 -3.17 -3.63 10.11
CA GLN A 104 -3.56 -2.49 10.93
C GLN A 104 -3.22 -1.20 10.21
N VAL A 105 -4.21 -0.32 10.07
CA VAL A 105 -4.07 0.94 9.33
C VAL A 105 -4.48 2.11 10.21
N PRO A 106 -3.52 2.72 10.91
CA PRO A 106 -3.79 3.87 11.78
C PRO A 106 -4.24 5.09 10.97
N GLY A 107 -5.22 5.84 11.51
CA GLY A 107 -5.65 7.12 10.94
C GLY A 107 -6.41 7.05 9.62
N ALA A 108 -6.66 5.86 9.09
CA ALA A 108 -7.45 5.70 7.88
C ALA A 108 -8.94 5.97 8.17
N SER A 109 -9.59 6.69 7.27
CA SER A 109 -11.01 7.05 7.38
C SER A 109 -11.93 6.21 6.49
N ASP A 110 -11.38 5.48 5.52
CA ASP A 110 -12.14 4.64 4.59
C ASP A 110 -11.57 3.22 4.57
N PRO A 111 -12.18 2.28 5.34
CA PRO A 111 -11.76 0.89 5.34
C PRO A 111 -12.03 0.21 4.01
N THR A 112 -13.12 0.56 3.33
CA THR A 112 -13.61 -0.15 2.14
C THR A 112 -12.61 -0.06 0.98
N ALA A 113 -11.96 1.09 0.81
CA ALA A 113 -10.93 1.27 -0.22
C ALA A 113 -9.70 0.40 0.07
N ILE A 114 -9.30 0.30 1.33
CA ILE A 114 -8.16 -0.51 1.77
C ILE A 114 -8.48 -2.00 1.69
N GLU A 115 -9.65 -2.42 2.19
CA GLU A 115 -10.13 -3.80 2.09
C GLU A 115 -10.12 -4.30 0.64
N LYS A 116 -10.67 -3.50 -0.27
CA LYS A 116 -10.70 -3.82 -1.70
C LYS A 116 -9.30 -3.90 -2.32
N LEU A 117 -8.39 -3.00 -1.93
CA LEU A 117 -7.01 -2.98 -2.46
C LEU A 117 -6.19 -4.17 -1.97
N VAL A 118 -6.33 -4.51 -0.69
CA VAL A 118 -5.53 -5.55 -0.02
C VAL A 118 -6.09 -6.94 -0.28
N GLY A 119 -7.43 -7.09 -0.25
CA GLY A 119 -8.11 -8.38 -0.37
C GLY A 119 -8.17 -8.96 -1.80
N GLN A 120 -7.91 -8.15 -2.83
CA GLN A 120 -7.87 -8.66 -4.21
C GLN A 120 -6.61 -9.52 -4.44
N THR A 121 -6.79 -10.70 -5.05
CA THR A 121 -5.66 -11.56 -5.42
C THR A 121 -4.75 -10.87 -6.42
N GLY A 122 -5.34 -10.15 -7.39
CA GLY A 122 -4.60 -9.39 -8.40
C GLY A 122 -4.07 -10.27 -9.52
N GLN A 123 -4.66 -11.44 -9.74
CA GLN A 123 -4.31 -12.32 -10.84
C GLN A 123 -4.83 -11.70 -12.14
N LEU A 124 -3.91 -11.25 -12.98
CA LEU A 124 -4.21 -10.73 -14.31
C LEU A 124 -3.91 -11.81 -15.35
N ASP A 125 -4.88 -12.08 -16.20
CA ASP A 125 -4.79 -13.05 -17.28
C ASP A 125 -5.23 -12.43 -18.61
N PHE A 126 -4.50 -12.75 -19.69
CA PHE A 126 -4.86 -12.37 -21.06
C PHE A 126 -5.37 -13.61 -21.76
N VAL A 127 -6.65 -13.61 -22.07
CA VAL A 127 -7.38 -14.78 -22.58
C VAL A 127 -7.89 -14.49 -24.00
N LEU A 128 -7.49 -15.32 -24.97
CA LEU A 128 -8.03 -15.22 -26.33
C LEU A 128 -9.50 -15.62 -26.32
N LEU A 129 -10.34 -14.78 -26.89
CA LEU A 129 -11.77 -15.10 -27.06
C LEU A 129 -11.96 -15.85 -28.38
N PRO A 130 -12.46 -17.11 -28.38
CA PRO A 130 -12.62 -17.88 -29.59
C PRO A 130 -13.55 -17.19 -30.59
N PRO A 131 -13.12 -16.92 -31.87
CA PRO A 131 -13.95 -16.24 -32.86
C PRO A 131 -15.28 -16.98 -33.16
N ALA A 132 -15.29 -18.29 -33.02
CA ALA A 132 -16.52 -19.10 -33.21
C ALA A 132 -17.63 -18.80 -32.19
N GLN A 133 -17.25 -18.27 -31.00
CA GLN A 133 -18.17 -17.96 -29.90
C GLN A 133 -18.39 -16.44 -29.76
N TYR A 134 -17.38 -15.64 -30.00
CA TYR A 134 -17.38 -14.19 -29.73
C TYR A 134 -17.32 -13.33 -31.02
N GLY A 135 -17.13 -13.95 -32.19
CA GLY A 135 -16.94 -13.23 -33.44
C GLY A 135 -15.53 -12.61 -33.59
N ASP A 136 -15.34 -11.91 -34.69
CA ASP A 136 -14.14 -11.08 -34.93
C ASP A 136 -14.51 -9.61 -35.15
N ALA A 137 -13.50 -8.72 -35.14
CA ALA A 137 -13.73 -7.29 -35.31
C ALA A 137 -14.15 -6.89 -36.74
N THR A 138 -13.98 -7.79 -37.73
CA THR A 138 -14.35 -7.54 -39.14
C THR A 138 -15.79 -7.91 -39.43
N GLY A 139 -16.43 -8.64 -38.52
CA GLY A 139 -17.78 -9.20 -38.77
C GLY A 139 -17.81 -10.30 -39.81
N THR A 140 -16.67 -10.79 -40.26
CA THR A 140 -16.50 -11.85 -41.25
C THR A 140 -16.36 -13.23 -40.64
N ALA A 141 -15.84 -13.36 -39.43
CA ALA A 141 -15.98 -14.58 -38.65
C ALA A 141 -17.45 -14.68 -38.32
N THR A 142 -18.12 -15.56 -39.04
CA THR A 142 -19.55 -15.83 -38.89
C THR A 142 -19.81 -16.37 -37.46
N CYS A 143 -19.98 -15.47 -36.55
CA CYS A 143 -21.07 -15.62 -35.64
C CYS A 143 -22.32 -15.52 -36.52
N PRO A 144 -23.06 -16.62 -36.80
CA PRO A 144 -24.23 -16.52 -37.61
C PRO A 144 -25.17 -15.51 -36.94
N THR A 145 -25.23 -14.29 -37.50
CA THR A 145 -26.25 -13.34 -37.16
C THR A 145 -27.56 -14.06 -37.15
N GLN A 146 -28.19 -14.20 -35.97
CA GLN A 146 -29.51 -14.71 -35.73
C GLN A 146 -29.71 -16.21 -35.36
N THR A 147 -28.68 -17.01 -35.15
CA THR A 147 -28.88 -18.28 -34.46
C THR A 147 -28.17 -18.25 -33.10
N SER A 148 -28.97 -18.31 -32.04
CA SER A 148 -28.64 -18.42 -30.62
C SER A 148 -27.20 -18.81 -30.30
N GLY A 149 -26.34 -17.85 -29.94
CA GLY A 149 -25.07 -18.21 -29.37
C GLY A 149 -23.93 -17.21 -29.45
N CYS A 150 -23.99 -16.17 -30.26
CA CYS A 150 -22.91 -15.19 -30.30
C CYS A 150 -22.96 -14.23 -29.10
N ILE A 151 -21.84 -14.22 -28.35
CA ILE A 151 -21.69 -13.35 -27.21
C ILE A 151 -20.89 -12.12 -27.67
N SER A 152 -21.47 -10.93 -27.50
CA SER A 152 -20.70 -9.69 -27.74
C SER A 152 -19.56 -9.60 -26.74
N PRO A 153 -18.29 -9.37 -27.16
CA PRO A 153 -17.18 -9.20 -26.24
C PRO A 153 -17.38 -8.08 -25.21
N GLN A 154 -18.13 -7.03 -25.59
CA GLN A 154 -18.45 -5.94 -24.68
C GLN A 154 -19.47 -6.35 -23.60
N SER A 155 -20.33 -7.34 -23.87
CA SER A 155 -21.34 -7.80 -22.90
C SER A 155 -20.77 -8.64 -21.77
N ILE A 156 -19.55 -9.16 -21.92
CA ILE A 156 -18.86 -9.93 -20.88
C ILE A 156 -18.03 -9.07 -19.93
N ILE A 157 -17.89 -7.78 -20.18
CA ILE A 157 -17.16 -6.87 -19.28
C ILE A 157 -17.87 -6.89 -17.91
N GLY A 158 -17.11 -7.16 -16.86
CA GLY A 158 -17.61 -7.34 -15.49
C GLY A 158 -18.13 -8.74 -15.17
N ALA A 159 -18.30 -9.62 -16.17
CA ALA A 159 -18.69 -11.02 -15.96
C ALA A 159 -17.48 -11.91 -15.66
N GLN A 160 -17.76 -13.08 -15.11
CA GLN A 160 -16.74 -14.14 -14.94
C GLN A 160 -16.39 -14.73 -16.31
N ILE A 161 -15.09 -14.90 -16.57
CA ILE A 161 -14.62 -15.61 -17.76
C ILE A 161 -14.80 -17.12 -17.58
N ASP A 162 -15.00 -17.83 -18.69
CA ASP A 162 -14.99 -19.29 -18.68
C ASP A 162 -13.61 -19.81 -18.24
N PRO A 163 -13.50 -20.51 -17.12
CA PRO A 163 -12.23 -21.01 -16.62
C PRO A 163 -11.58 -22.07 -17.53
N ALA A 164 -12.31 -22.61 -18.51
CA ALA A 164 -11.75 -23.53 -19.50
C ALA A 164 -10.90 -22.82 -20.56
N LEU A 165 -11.02 -21.50 -20.71
CA LEU A 165 -10.21 -20.73 -21.66
C LEU A 165 -8.80 -20.50 -21.08
N PRO A 166 -7.74 -20.92 -21.79
CA PRO A 166 -6.38 -20.78 -21.29
C PRO A 166 -5.90 -19.33 -21.35
N ALA A 167 -5.23 -18.88 -20.30
CA ALA A 167 -4.50 -17.62 -20.32
C ALA A 167 -3.27 -17.75 -21.23
N GLN A 168 -3.11 -16.80 -22.17
CA GLN A 168 -1.96 -16.74 -23.08
C GLN A 168 -0.78 -16.01 -22.42
N PHE A 169 -1.09 -14.98 -21.66
CA PHE A 169 -0.15 -14.21 -20.84
C PHE A 169 -0.77 -13.96 -19.47
N THR A 170 0.11 -13.74 -18.49
CA THR A 170 -0.30 -13.48 -17.10
C THR A 170 0.38 -12.21 -16.57
N GLY A 171 -0.16 -11.66 -15.49
CA GLY A 171 0.39 -10.49 -14.80
C GLY A 171 1.83 -10.67 -14.32
N LYS A 172 2.30 -11.92 -14.16
CA LYS A 172 3.70 -12.22 -13.76
C LYS A 172 4.73 -11.80 -14.83
N GLN A 173 4.29 -11.62 -16.06
CA GLN A 173 5.16 -11.24 -17.20
C GLN A 173 5.17 -9.73 -17.41
N LEU A 174 4.43 -8.95 -16.63
CA LEU A 174 4.42 -7.50 -16.73
C LEU A 174 5.67 -6.89 -16.08
N ASP A 175 6.06 -5.73 -16.59
CA ASP A 175 7.07 -4.87 -15.97
C ASP A 175 6.38 -3.97 -14.93
N PRO A 176 6.68 -4.10 -13.64
CA PRO A 176 6.09 -3.23 -12.60
C PRO A 176 6.30 -1.74 -12.87
N GLY A 177 7.45 -1.36 -13.46
CA GLY A 177 7.76 0.02 -13.81
C GLY A 177 7.00 0.54 -15.04
N GLY A 178 6.43 -0.35 -15.84
CA GLY A 178 5.61 -0.02 -17.02
C GLY A 178 4.12 0.14 -16.71
N ILE A 179 3.70 0.00 -15.45
CA ILE A 179 2.29 0.06 -15.05
C ILE A 179 1.97 1.45 -14.48
N SER A 180 0.95 2.11 -15.06
CA SER A 180 0.52 3.43 -14.59
C SER A 180 -0.94 3.71 -14.91
N ALA A 181 -1.62 4.42 -14.01
CA ALA A 181 -2.96 4.95 -14.29
C ALA A 181 -2.85 6.28 -15.01
N ALA A 182 -3.66 6.47 -16.04
CA ALA A 182 -3.70 7.69 -16.86
C ALA A 182 -5.14 8.07 -17.25
N VAL A 183 -5.34 9.32 -17.62
CA VAL A 183 -6.62 9.77 -18.19
C VAL A 183 -6.76 9.21 -19.61
N ASP A 184 -7.94 8.68 -19.93
CA ASP A 184 -8.25 8.23 -21.29
C ASP A 184 -8.43 9.44 -22.22
N SER A 185 -7.45 9.64 -23.11
CA SER A 185 -7.49 10.76 -24.06
C SER A 185 -8.61 10.60 -25.11
N ALA A 186 -9.08 9.39 -25.37
CA ALA A 186 -10.16 9.12 -26.32
C ALA A 186 -11.54 9.35 -25.70
N ASN A 187 -11.67 9.16 -24.37
CA ASN A 187 -12.91 9.34 -23.62
C ASN A 187 -12.65 10.22 -22.38
N PRO A 188 -12.64 11.55 -22.54
CA PRO A 188 -12.39 12.46 -21.43
C PRO A 188 -13.38 12.25 -20.28
N GLY A 189 -12.86 11.98 -19.09
CA GLY A 189 -13.64 11.63 -17.90
C GLY A 189 -13.45 10.19 -17.43
N ASN A 190 -12.96 9.30 -18.28
CA ASN A 190 -12.55 7.96 -17.91
C ASN A 190 -11.05 7.86 -17.70
N TRP A 191 -10.65 6.86 -16.94
CA TRP A 191 -9.26 6.51 -16.70
C TRP A 191 -8.94 5.15 -17.33
N LEU A 192 -7.68 4.94 -17.60
CA LEU A 192 -7.14 3.67 -18.12
C LEU A 192 -5.88 3.28 -17.34
N VAL A 193 -5.48 2.03 -17.47
CA VAL A 193 -4.21 1.54 -16.91
C VAL A 193 -3.30 1.11 -18.05
N ASN A 194 -2.16 1.77 -18.17
CA ASN A 194 -1.08 1.36 -19.07
C ASN A 194 -0.36 0.17 -18.46
N PHE A 195 0.12 -0.74 -19.32
CA PHE A 195 0.98 -1.84 -18.93
C PHE A 195 2.05 -2.08 -19.99
N ALA A 196 3.16 -2.69 -19.59
CA ALA A 196 4.18 -3.18 -20.46
C ALA A 196 4.61 -4.58 -20.01
N PHE A 197 4.99 -5.43 -20.97
CA PHE A 197 5.58 -6.73 -20.68
C PHE A 197 7.08 -6.62 -20.44
N SER A 198 7.62 -7.45 -19.56
CA SER A 198 9.03 -7.52 -19.22
C SER A 198 9.80 -8.49 -20.13
N GLY A 199 11.06 -8.21 -20.39
CA GLY A 199 11.99 -9.12 -21.07
C GLY A 199 11.47 -9.64 -22.41
N SER A 200 11.57 -10.96 -22.63
CA SER A 200 11.11 -11.63 -23.86
C SER A 200 9.59 -11.64 -24.03
N ALA A 201 8.83 -11.49 -22.96
CA ALA A 201 7.36 -11.52 -23.03
C ALA A 201 6.79 -10.43 -23.91
N GLY A 202 7.48 -9.28 -24.04
CA GLY A 202 7.08 -8.23 -24.98
C GLY A 202 7.20 -8.65 -26.46
N SER A 203 8.24 -9.40 -26.83
CA SER A 203 8.40 -9.96 -28.18
C SER A 203 7.45 -11.12 -28.45
N ASP A 204 7.19 -11.94 -27.43
CA ASP A 204 6.22 -13.03 -27.53
C ASP A 204 4.81 -12.48 -27.72
N PHE A 205 4.44 -11.41 -26.99
CA PHE A 205 3.19 -10.69 -27.15
C PHE A 205 3.05 -10.06 -28.54
N ALA A 206 4.14 -9.49 -29.09
CA ALA A 206 4.15 -8.96 -30.44
C ALA A 206 3.89 -10.06 -31.50
N THR A 207 4.54 -11.22 -31.35
CA THR A 207 4.36 -12.37 -32.25
C THR A 207 2.96 -12.93 -32.15
N TRP A 208 2.45 -13.06 -30.91
CA TRP A 208 1.10 -13.55 -30.66
C TRP A 208 0.03 -12.62 -31.23
N THR A 209 0.15 -11.30 -31.02
CA THR A 209 -0.80 -10.32 -31.56
C THR A 209 -0.75 -10.25 -33.10
N ALA A 210 0.42 -10.47 -33.73
CA ALA A 210 0.55 -10.56 -35.16
C ALA A 210 -0.23 -11.75 -35.77
N ALA A 211 -0.30 -12.87 -35.05
CA ALA A 211 -1.03 -14.08 -35.46
C ALA A 211 -2.56 -13.98 -35.25
N HIS A 212 -3.02 -13.05 -34.39
CA HIS A 212 -4.41 -12.92 -33.97
C HIS A 212 -5.01 -11.54 -34.31
N VAL A 213 -4.58 -10.97 -35.44
CA VAL A 213 -5.15 -9.69 -35.90
C VAL A 213 -6.63 -9.84 -36.21
N ASN A 214 -7.44 -8.90 -35.70
CA ASN A 214 -8.91 -8.86 -35.69
C ASN A 214 -9.60 -9.81 -34.70
N ASP A 215 -8.88 -10.64 -33.97
CA ASP A 215 -9.46 -11.40 -32.88
C ASP A 215 -9.66 -10.51 -31.63
N PHE A 216 -10.63 -10.90 -30.79
CA PHE A 216 -10.83 -10.31 -29.48
C PHE A 216 -10.04 -11.07 -28.41
N PHE A 217 -9.51 -10.36 -27.44
CA PHE A 217 -8.98 -10.97 -26.23
C PHE A 217 -9.54 -10.27 -25.00
N ALA A 218 -9.72 -11.04 -23.94
CA ALA A 218 -10.16 -10.52 -22.65
C ALA A 218 -8.95 -10.24 -21.75
N ILE A 219 -8.96 -9.11 -21.10
CA ILE A 219 -8.09 -8.80 -19.96
C ILE A 219 -8.89 -9.09 -18.71
N VAL A 220 -8.46 -10.09 -17.97
CA VAL A 220 -9.22 -10.69 -16.86
C VAL A 220 -8.46 -10.47 -15.56
N LEU A 221 -9.12 -9.93 -14.56
CA LEU A 221 -8.58 -9.75 -13.21
C LEU A 221 -9.40 -10.57 -12.22
N ASP A 222 -8.75 -11.47 -11.51
CA ASP A 222 -9.40 -12.37 -10.54
C ASP A 222 -10.63 -13.08 -11.11
N GLY A 223 -10.51 -13.56 -12.35
CA GLY A 223 -11.58 -14.24 -13.09
C GLY A 223 -12.64 -13.33 -13.71
N LYS A 224 -12.62 -12.01 -13.45
CA LYS A 224 -13.58 -11.04 -14.03
C LYS A 224 -12.98 -10.30 -15.21
N VAL A 225 -13.72 -10.21 -16.30
CA VAL A 225 -13.31 -9.45 -17.48
C VAL A 225 -13.33 -7.96 -17.18
N GLN A 226 -12.18 -7.32 -17.29
CA GLN A 226 -12.03 -5.86 -17.12
C GLN A 226 -12.19 -5.13 -18.46
N SER A 227 -11.68 -5.74 -19.54
CA SER A 227 -11.69 -5.17 -20.88
C SER A 227 -11.65 -6.30 -21.91
N ALA A 228 -12.28 -6.08 -23.06
CA ALA A 228 -12.29 -7.03 -24.16
C ALA A 228 -11.98 -6.32 -25.50
N PRO A 229 -10.72 -5.82 -25.69
CA PRO A 229 -10.32 -5.18 -26.91
C PRO A 229 -10.13 -6.17 -28.06
N TYR A 230 -10.17 -5.65 -29.30
CA TYR A 230 -9.70 -6.40 -30.44
C TYR A 230 -8.28 -5.98 -30.88
N ILE A 231 -7.58 -6.90 -31.51
CA ILE A 231 -6.19 -6.69 -31.94
C ILE A 231 -6.22 -6.02 -33.32
N LYS A 232 -5.90 -4.72 -33.40
CA LYS A 232 -5.86 -3.95 -34.63
C LYS A 232 -4.68 -4.30 -35.54
N GLY A 233 -3.63 -4.86 -34.98
CA GLY A 233 -2.38 -5.20 -35.64
C GLY A 233 -1.35 -5.67 -34.62
N ALA A 234 -0.20 -6.11 -35.09
CA ALA A 234 0.91 -6.53 -34.20
C ALA A 234 1.29 -5.41 -33.25
N ILE A 235 1.35 -5.70 -31.94
CA ILE A 235 1.75 -4.76 -30.88
C ILE A 235 3.24 -4.95 -30.61
N THR A 236 4.08 -4.35 -31.47
CA THR A 236 5.54 -4.55 -31.45
C THR A 236 6.24 -3.93 -30.22
N GLY A 237 5.57 -3.01 -29.53
CA GLY A 237 6.13 -2.35 -28.33
C GLY A 237 5.99 -3.14 -27.04
N GLY A 238 5.31 -4.30 -27.06
CA GLY A 238 5.08 -5.11 -25.86
C GLY A 238 4.31 -4.37 -24.76
N SER A 239 3.55 -3.31 -25.09
CA SER A 239 2.80 -2.50 -24.16
C SER A 239 1.36 -2.34 -24.63
N GLY A 240 0.44 -2.08 -23.69
CA GLY A 240 -0.96 -1.91 -23.99
C GLY A 240 -1.68 -1.09 -22.93
N GLN A 241 -3.00 -1.02 -23.08
CA GLN A 241 -3.86 -0.26 -22.18
C GLN A 241 -5.07 -1.11 -21.78
N ILE A 242 -5.39 -1.12 -20.51
CA ILE A 242 -6.63 -1.66 -19.99
C ILE A 242 -7.63 -0.50 -19.97
N THR A 243 -8.56 -0.51 -20.90
CA THR A 243 -9.59 0.52 -21.05
C THR A 243 -10.89 0.05 -20.42
N GLY A 244 -11.66 0.98 -19.87
CA GLY A 244 -12.94 0.71 -19.22
C GLY A 244 -13.57 1.99 -18.71
N THR A 245 -14.64 1.87 -17.94
CA THR A 245 -15.29 2.99 -17.24
C THR A 245 -14.68 3.17 -15.85
N PHE A 246 -13.37 3.34 -15.79
CA PHE A 246 -12.67 3.49 -14.52
C PHE A 246 -12.71 4.93 -14.01
N THR A 247 -12.98 5.10 -12.74
CA THR A 247 -12.69 6.32 -12.00
C THR A 247 -11.18 6.45 -11.74
N SER A 248 -10.74 7.64 -11.36
CA SER A 248 -9.32 7.86 -10.96
C SER A 248 -8.87 6.90 -9.85
N ALA A 249 -9.72 6.70 -8.85
CA ALA A 249 -9.42 5.83 -7.72
C ALA A 249 -9.30 4.35 -8.15
N GLU A 250 -10.22 3.86 -8.98
CA GLU A 250 -10.20 2.48 -9.48
C GLU A 250 -8.99 2.21 -10.37
N ALA A 251 -8.66 3.12 -11.29
CA ALA A 251 -7.50 2.95 -12.15
C ALA A 251 -6.18 2.95 -11.36
N LYS A 252 -6.06 3.83 -10.36
CA LYS A 252 -4.89 3.86 -9.46
C LYS A 252 -4.79 2.58 -8.62
N SER A 253 -5.92 2.14 -8.06
CA SER A 253 -5.97 0.89 -7.28
C SER A 253 -5.57 -0.31 -8.15
N LEU A 254 -6.11 -0.40 -9.37
CA LEU A 254 -5.76 -1.47 -10.33
C LEU A 254 -4.26 -1.41 -10.70
N ALA A 255 -3.73 -0.22 -11.00
CA ALA A 255 -2.31 -0.05 -11.30
C ALA A 255 -1.43 -0.49 -10.12
N THR A 256 -1.80 -0.14 -8.90
CA THR A 256 -1.12 -0.57 -7.66
C THR A 256 -1.12 -2.09 -7.53
N ILE A 257 -2.30 -2.74 -7.66
CA ILE A 257 -2.42 -4.20 -7.56
C ILE A 257 -1.52 -4.90 -8.58
N LEU A 258 -1.52 -4.42 -9.81
CA LEU A 258 -0.72 -5.01 -10.89
C LEU A 258 0.78 -4.77 -10.68
N SER A 259 1.19 -3.60 -10.19
CA SER A 259 2.61 -3.26 -9.96
C SER A 259 3.23 -4.11 -8.85
N TYR A 260 2.48 -4.42 -7.79
CA TYR A 260 2.97 -5.27 -6.71
C TYR A 260 2.72 -6.77 -6.94
N GLY A 261 1.98 -7.10 -7.99
CA GLY A 261 1.75 -8.48 -8.42
C GLY A 261 0.61 -9.19 -7.70
N ALA A 262 0.36 -10.42 -8.16
CA ALA A 262 -0.68 -11.28 -7.63
C ALA A 262 -0.26 -11.96 -6.32
N LEU A 263 -1.22 -12.12 -5.41
CA LEU A 263 -1.04 -12.95 -4.23
C LEU A 263 -0.89 -14.42 -4.63
N PRO A 264 0.04 -15.18 -4.06
CA PRO A 264 0.21 -16.60 -4.36
C PRO A 264 -0.98 -17.46 -3.93
N TYR A 265 -1.77 -17.00 -2.96
CA TYR A 265 -3.04 -17.58 -2.53
C TYR A 265 -4.10 -16.50 -2.46
N PRO A 266 -5.36 -16.81 -2.81
CA PRO A 266 -6.49 -15.94 -2.49
C PRO A 266 -6.58 -15.73 -0.98
N VAL A 267 -7.06 -14.57 -0.58
CA VAL A 267 -7.32 -14.27 0.82
C VAL A 267 -8.79 -13.93 1.02
N ALA A 268 -9.34 -14.33 2.15
CA ALA A 268 -10.68 -13.96 2.57
C ALA A 268 -10.60 -13.13 3.85
N GLU A 269 -11.39 -12.08 3.91
CA GLU A 269 -11.56 -11.31 5.13
C GLU A 269 -12.28 -12.18 6.18
N GLU A 270 -11.68 -12.33 7.34
CA GLU A 270 -12.26 -13.06 8.48
C GLU A 270 -12.91 -12.10 9.47
N SER A 271 -12.29 -10.94 9.68
CA SER A 271 -12.83 -9.89 10.53
C SER A 271 -12.30 -8.52 10.11
N SER A 272 -13.15 -7.50 10.25
CA SER A 272 -12.78 -6.09 10.11
C SER A 272 -13.31 -5.35 11.33
N GLN A 273 -12.45 -4.61 12.01
CA GLN A 273 -12.77 -3.87 13.20
C GLN A 273 -12.31 -2.44 13.10
N GLU A 274 -13.25 -1.50 13.22
CA GLU A 274 -12.93 -0.08 13.35
C GLU A 274 -12.59 0.25 14.80
N ILE A 275 -11.43 0.90 15.00
CA ILE A 275 -11.00 1.41 16.30
C ILE A 275 -11.19 2.93 16.28
N PRO A 276 -12.21 3.47 17.01
CA PRO A 276 -12.51 4.88 16.96
C PRO A 276 -11.39 5.73 17.56
N ALA A 277 -10.97 6.78 16.85
CA ALA A 277 -9.97 7.74 17.33
C ALA A 277 -10.35 8.40 18.69
N SER A 278 -11.64 8.49 19.00
CA SER A 278 -12.11 9.06 20.26
C SER A 278 -11.68 8.26 21.48
N LEU A 279 -11.56 6.93 21.38
CA LEU A 279 -11.04 6.07 22.44
C LEU A 279 -9.56 6.38 22.70
N GLY A 280 -8.75 6.44 21.65
CA GLY A 280 -7.34 6.72 21.75
C GLY A 280 -7.02 8.09 22.33
N GLN A 281 -7.72 9.15 21.89
CA GLN A 281 -7.55 10.49 22.46
C GLN A 281 -7.93 10.55 23.93
N THR A 282 -9.00 9.86 24.34
CA THR A 282 -9.40 9.79 25.74
C THR A 282 -8.35 9.11 26.61
N PHE A 283 -7.83 7.97 26.16
CA PHE A 283 -6.75 7.25 26.85
C PHE A 283 -5.45 8.07 26.87
N LEU A 284 -5.06 8.71 25.78
CA LEU A 284 -3.89 9.57 25.72
C LEU A 284 -4.00 10.71 26.74
N ASN A 285 -5.12 11.44 26.75
CA ASN A 285 -5.35 12.54 27.68
C ASN A 285 -5.34 12.08 29.14
N GLN A 286 -5.97 10.94 29.44
CA GLN A 286 -5.97 10.38 30.81
C GLN A 286 -4.56 9.95 31.24
N THR A 287 -3.80 9.32 30.35
CA THR A 287 -2.42 8.87 30.60
C THR A 287 -1.48 10.06 30.81
N LEU A 288 -1.58 11.09 29.97
CA LEU A 288 -0.79 12.31 30.11
C LEU A 288 -1.13 13.04 31.44
N PHE A 289 -2.41 13.11 31.78
CA PHE A 289 -2.85 13.73 33.03
C PHE A 289 -2.35 12.95 34.26
N ALA A 290 -2.49 11.63 34.26
CA ALA A 290 -1.98 10.77 35.33
C ALA A 290 -0.44 10.86 35.43
N GLY A 291 0.24 10.86 34.31
CA GLY A 291 1.70 11.05 34.23
C GLY A 291 2.14 12.41 34.79
N ALA A 292 1.43 13.48 34.42
CA ALA A 292 1.72 14.82 34.95
C ALA A 292 1.53 14.91 36.46
N ILE A 293 0.48 14.30 37.00
CA ILE A 293 0.25 14.19 38.46
C ILE A 293 1.41 13.42 39.12
N GLY A 294 1.78 12.26 38.56
CA GLY A 294 2.87 11.44 39.10
C GLY A 294 4.20 12.18 39.13
N ILE A 295 4.58 12.83 38.03
CA ILE A 295 5.79 13.66 37.97
C ILE A 295 5.69 14.84 38.95
N GLY A 296 4.53 15.51 39.00
CA GLY A 296 4.29 16.62 39.92
C GLY A 296 4.48 16.22 41.39
N LEU A 297 3.98 15.07 41.79
CA LEU A 297 4.17 14.53 43.16
C LEU A 297 5.64 14.23 43.45
N VAL A 298 6.37 13.64 42.50
CA VAL A 298 7.81 13.39 42.67
C VAL A 298 8.57 14.70 42.81
N LEU A 299 8.30 15.69 41.98
CA LEU A 299 8.94 17.01 42.04
C LEU A 299 8.63 17.69 43.37
N LEU A 300 7.38 17.66 43.82
CA LEU A 300 6.97 18.22 45.11
C LEU A 300 7.68 17.54 46.26
N PHE A 301 7.72 16.22 46.27
CA PHE A 301 8.43 15.44 47.30
C PHE A 301 9.93 15.82 47.33
N MET A 302 10.58 15.91 46.16
CA MET A 302 11.98 16.29 46.08
C MET A 302 12.26 17.69 46.64
N LEU A 303 11.39 18.66 46.32
CA LEU A 303 11.48 20.03 46.80
C LEU A 303 11.27 20.16 48.32
N VAL A 304 10.26 19.44 48.85
CA VAL A 304 9.90 19.53 50.31
C VAL A 304 10.93 18.79 51.14
N TYR A 305 11.30 17.57 50.74
CA TYR A 305 12.17 16.71 51.54
C TYR A 305 13.64 17.11 51.41
N TYR A 306 14.14 17.31 50.19
CA TYR A 306 15.56 17.62 49.97
C TYR A 306 15.87 19.12 49.86
N ARG A 307 14.88 20.00 49.84
CA ARG A 307 15.03 21.46 49.74
C ARG A 307 15.94 21.89 48.55
N LEU A 308 17.04 22.59 48.80
CA LEU A 308 17.94 23.11 47.79
C LEU A 308 18.56 22.02 46.86
N PRO A 309 19.11 20.89 47.36
CA PRO A 309 19.49 19.76 46.53
C PRO A 309 18.33 19.18 45.72
N GLY A 310 17.11 19.16 46.28
CA GLY A 310 15.91 18.71 45.56
C GLY A 310 15.55 19.57 44.36
N LEU A 311 15.78 20.88 44.45
CA LEU A 311 15.58 21.78 43.29
C LEU A 311 16.48 21.43 42.12
N VAL A 312 17.78 21.18 42.38
CA VAL A 312 18.75 20.79 41.32
C VAL A 312 18.38 19.44 40.73
N ALA A 313 17.95 18.46 41.55
CA ALA A 313 17.55 17.16 41.10
C ALA A 313 16.24 17.24 40.27
N SER A 314 15.29 18.10 40.65
CA SER A 314 14.05 18.36 39.89
C SER A 314 14.34 18.96 38.51
N MET A 315 15.28 19.93 38.44
CA MET A 315 15.70 20.48 37.14
C MET A 315 16.37 19.41 36.27
N ALA A 316 17.18 18.54 36.84
CA ALA A 316 17.83 17.45 36.12
C ALA A 316 16.78 16.43 35.59
N LEU A 317 15.72 16.14 36.36
CA LEU A 317 14.66 15.25 35.95
C LEU A 317 13.86 15.82 34.78
N VAL A 318 13.51 17.11 34.83
CA VAL A 318 12.81 17.80 33.71
C VAL A 318 13.71 17.83 32.47
N TYR A 319 14.98 18.16 32.61
CA TYR A 319 15.95 18.14 31.53
C TYR A 319 16.05 16.74 30.90
N TYR A 320 16.10 15.69 31.71
CA TYR A 320 16.12 14.30 31.26
C TYR A 320 14.88 13.95 30.45
N GLY A 321 13.69 14.35 30.91
CA GLY A 321 12.43 14.13 30.20
C GLY A 321 12.43 14.77 28.80
N ILE A 322 12.86 16.04 28.71
CA ILE A 322 13.00 16.76 27.43
C ILE A 322 14.00 16.03 26.50
N ALA A 323 15.18 15.66 27.02
CA ALA A 323 16.19 14.99 26.23
C ALA A 323 15.73 13.61 25.70
N VAL A 324 15.06 12.83 26.54
CA VAL A 324 14.51 11.52 26.15
C VAL A 324 13.44 11.69 25.09
N TYR A 325 12.51 12.62 25.25
CA TYR A 325 11.47 12.86 24.27
C TYR A 325 12.06 13.33 22.92
N ALA A 326 13.05 14.22 22.92
CA ALA A 326 13.77 14.62 21.72
C ALA A 326 14.45 13.44 21.01
N ILE A 327 15.06 12.52 21.77
CA ILE A 327 15.67 11.32 21.22
C ILE A 327 14.61 10.45 20.53
N PHE A 328 13.46 10.21 21.16
CA PHE A 328 12.38 9.41 20.56
C PHE A 328 11.83 10.04 19.29
N ARG A 329 11.79 11.37 19.18
CA ARG A 329 11.38 12.05 17.94
C ARG A 329 12.40 11.94 16.80
N VAL A 330 13.69 11.85 17.14
CA VAL A 330 14.79 11.86 16.17
C VAL A 330 15.18 10.44 15.71
N ILE A 331 15.07 9.42 16.57
CA ILE A 331 15.43 8.04 16.26
C ILE A 331 14.76 7.51 14.97
N PRO A 332 13.45 7.67 14.74
CA PRO A 332 12.82 7.20 13.52
C PRO A 332 13.49 7.73 12.25
N VAL A 333 13.84 9.01 12.23
CA VAL A 333 14.49 9.66 11.08
C VAL A 333 15.80 8.96 10.72
N PHE A 334 16.64 8.61 11.70
CA PHE A 334 17.93 7.93 11.45
C PHE A 334 17.78 6.45 11.06
N LEU A 335 16.78 5.76 11.59
CA LEU A 335 16.57 4.34 11.28
C LEU A 335 16.03 4.12 9.87
N PHE A 336 15.19 5.01 9.39
CA PHE A 336 14.61 4.92 8.03
C PHE A 336 15.60 5.37 6.95
N GLU A 337 16.45 6.38 7.22
CA GLU A 337 17.51 6.79 6.29
C GLU A 337 18.48 5.64 5.95
N LYS A 338 18.74 4.75 6.92
CA LYS A 338 19.63 3.59 6.74
C LYS A 338 19.01 2.47 5.88
N ARG A 339 17.69 2.48 5.66
CA ARG A 339 16.97 1.50 4.83
C ARG A 339 16.83 1.90 3.35
N GLY A 340 17.23 3.10 2.96
CA GLY A 340 17.13 3.57 1.57
C GLY A 340 15.70 3.82 1.09
N GLU A 341 14.74 3.87 1.99
CA GLU A 341 13.36 4.20 1.69
C GLU A 341 13.20 5.72 1.74
N SER A 342 13.10 6.33 0.56
CA SER A 342 12.72 7.74 0.45
C SER A 342 11.25 7.87 0.82
N PHE A 343 10.97 8.60 1.89
CA PHE A 343 9.60 9.08 2.15
C PHE A 343 9.21 10.08 1.07
N ASN A 344 8.35 9.67 0.15
CA ASN A 344 7.58 10.56 -0.71
C ASN A 344 6.19 10.79 -0.10
#